data_b6dac58ace11cc5dacb402cf2fa7abf6
#
_entry.id   b6dac58ace11cc5dacb402cf2fa7abf6
#
_cell.length_a   1.000
_cell.length_b   1.000
_cell.length_c   1.000
_cell.angle_alpha   90.00
_cell.angle_beta   90.00
_cell.angle_gamma   90.00
#
_symmetry.space_group_name_H-M   'P 1'
#
loop_
_entity.id
_entity.type
_entity.pdbx_description
1 polymer ?
#
loop_
_entity_poly.entity_id
_entity_poly.type
_entity_poly.pdbx_seq_one_letter_code
_entity_poly.pdbx_strand_id
1 'polypeptide(L)'
;MTASDDIFEDHSDDRDAHPQYVLPLVVRLERDAPPTRTDALETAARAVLVLLADDRSRGEGEWAERVEAWQDARIRKVVRRARGAEWRRAEALPGITVTGAGTGSDTDDSGRAEVDGRAQTETGGRGLVDTDDSGRAEADGGADVEGGPATGRTPAQVRVFPPVPLDGWPKDLARLQVSGTELDDPETPTPPPPGIPVLWFNPAVKMTAGKAMAQAGHAAQLGWWSLTEPEARAWADAGFPLAVRTASPEQWDKLVTADLPTVRDAGFTEIAAGSTTAIAELRR
;
A
#
# COMPACT_ATOMS: atom_id res chain seq x y z
N MET A 1 12.82 36.08 -23.93
CA MET A 1 12.76 36.70 -22.60
C MET A 1 11.62 35.97 -21.88
N THR A 2 11.75 34.73 -21.47
CA THR A 2 12.42 34.14 -20.31
C THR A 2 11.87 34.66 -18.98
N ALA A 3 10.83 34.04 -18.50
CA ALA A 3 10.33 34.14 -17.15
C ALA A 3 9.55 32.83 -16.82
N SER A 4 10.25 31.75 -16.58
CA SER A 4 9.64 30.49 -16.11
C SER A 4 10.59 29.58 -15.32
N ASP A 5 11.80 30.02 -14.99
CA ASP A 5 12.79 29.15 -14.31
C ASP A 5 12.94 29.37 -12.79
N ASP A 6 12.23 30.35 -12.19
CA ASP A 6 12.51 30.77 -10.80
C ASP A 6 11.51 30.28 -9.73
N ILE A 7 10.60 29.36 -10.04
CA ILE A 7 9.58 28.96 -9.06
C ILE A 7 9.97 27.70 -8.23
N PHE A 8 11.03 26.99 -8.59
CA PHE A 8 11.34 25.69 -7.97
C PHE A 8 12.48 25.68 -6.94
N GLU A 9 13.22 26.77 -6.73
CA GLU A 9 14.39 26.76 -5.84
C GLU A 9 14.14 27.25 -4.40
N ASP A 10 13.06 27.95 -4.08
CA ASP A 10 12.89 28.61 -2.78
C ASP A 10 12.01 27.87 -1.74
N HIS A 11 11.48 26.69 -2.07
CA HIS A 11 10.61 25.95 -1.12
C HIS A 11 11.26 24.73 -0.47
N SER A 12 12.52 24.41 -0.76
CA SER A 12 13.16 23.23 -0.20
C SER A 12 13.58 23.39 1.26
N ASP A 13 14.02 24.57 1.67
CA ASP A 13 14.51 24.84 3.04
C ASP A 13 13.38 24.96 4.06
N ASP A 14 12.21 25.47 3.67
CA ASP A 14 11.09 25.66 4.58
C ASP A 14 10.40 24.32 4.94
N ARG A 15 10.38 23.37 4.01
CA ARG A 15 9.81 22.03 4.24
C ARG A 15 10.57 21.16 5.24
N ASP A 16 11.85 21.42 5.44
CA ASP A 16 12.69 20.72 6.43
C ASP A 16 12.63 21.36 7.82
N ALA A 17 12.12 22.60 7.94
CA ALA A 17 11.94 23.31 9.20
C ALA A 17 10.73 22.81 10.03
N HIS A 18 9.76 22.16 9.39
CA HIS A 18 8.58 21.61 10.05
C HIS A 18 8.83 20.20 10.62
N PRO A 19 8.06 19.78 11.63
CA PRO A 19 8.11 18.39 12.11
C PRO A 19 7.94 17.40 10.97
N GLN A 20 8.92 16.50 10.82
CA GLN A 20 8.94 15.56 9.71
C GLN A 20 8.12 14.32 10.05
N TYR A 21 7.16 14.01 9.20
CA TYR A 21 6.34 12.83 9.29
C TYR A 21 6.69 11.81 8.22
N VAL A 22 6.37 10.56 8.51
CA VAL A 22 6.49 9.44 7.57
C VAL A 22 5.22 8.60 7.61
N LEU A 23 4.77 8.14 6.45
CA LEU A 23 3.64 7.21 6.31
C LEU A 23 4.17 5.78 6.43
N PRO A 24 3.85 5.05 7.51
CA PRO A 24 4.22 3.64 7.63
C PRO A 24 3.28 2.76 6.82
N LEU A 25 3.87 1.81 6.08
CA LEU A 25 3.16 0.67 5.49
C LEU A 25 3.80 -0.61 6.03
N VAL A 26 2.98 -1.61 6.33
CA VAL A 26 3.47 -2.94 6.72
C VAL A 26 2.89 -3.96 5.76
N VAL A 27 3.76 -4.69 5.07
CA VAL A 27 3.37 -5.82 4.22
C VAL A 27 3.44 -7.12 5.01
N ARG A 28 2.42 -7.95 4.90
CA ARG A 28 2.41 -9.29 5.46
C ARG A 28 3.20 -10.25 4.57
N LEU A 29 4.21 -10.91 5.12
CA LEU A 29 5.05 -11.86 4.40
C LEU A 29 5.13 -13.17 5.17
N GLU A 30 4.29 -14.13 4.82
CA GLU A 30 4.43 -15.50 5.31
C GLU A 30 5.50 -16.25 4.50
N ARG A 31 6.17 -17.22 5.13
CA ARG A 31 7.32 -17.91 4.51
C ARG A 31 6.92 -18.79 3.34
N ASP A 32 5.84 -19.53 3.51
CA ASP A 32 5.49 -20.64 2.61
C ASP A 32 4.63 -20.19 1.42
N ALA A 33 4.02 -19.02 1.50
CA ALA A 33 3.15 -18.47 0.45
C ALA A 33 3.26 -16.93 0.39
N PRO A 34 4.41 -16.37 -0.03
CA PRO A 34 4.52 -14.92 -0.20
C PRO A 34 3.64 -14.46 -1.36
N PRO A 35 3.13 -13.22 -1.32
CA PRO A 35 2.42 -12.64 -2.46
C PRO A 35 3.34 -12.47 -3.66
N THR A 36 2.78 -12.23 -4.84
CA THR A 36 3.56 -11.77 -5.99
C THR A 36 4.04 -10.33 -5.77
N ARG A 37 5.14 -9.98 -6.43
CA ARG A 37 5.68 -8.62 -6.40
C ARG A 37 4.63 -7.61 -6.89
N THR A 38 4.04 -7.87 -8.05
CA THR A 38 3.04 -6.98 -8.65
C THR A 38 1.83 -6.76 -7.74
N ASP A 39 1.26 -7.83 -7.17
CA ASP A 39 0.13 -7.71 -6.24
C ASP A 39 0.49 -6.90 -4.99
N ALA A 40 1.69 -7.08 -4.43
CA ALA A 40 2.15 -6.30 -3.29
C ALA A 40 2.31 -4.80 -3.63
N LEU A 41 2.82 -4.46 -4.83
CA LEU A 41 2.96 -3.08 -5.28
C LEU A 41 1.60 -2.41 -5.49
N GLU A 42 0.68 -3.09 -6.17
CA GLU A 42 -0.69 -2.60 -6.41
C GLU A 42 -1.45 -2.42 -5.09
N THR A 43 -1.31 -3.36 -4.17
CA THR A 43 -1.94 -3.29 -2.84
C THR A 43 -1.36 -2.15 -2.00
N ALA A 44 -0.04 -1.92 -2.03
CA ALA A 44 0.57 -0.79 -1.33
C ALA A 44 0.13 0.57 -1.90
N ALA A 45 0.01 0.68 -3.21
CA ALA A 45 -0.50 1.88 -3.88
C ALA A 45 -1.96 2.16 -3.45
N ARG A 46 -2.82 1.14 -3.48
CA ARG A 46 -4.21 1.25 -3.00
C ARG A 46 -4.29 1.60 -1.52
N ALA A 47 -3.45 1.02 -0.67
CA ALA A 47 -3.43 1.32 0.76
C ALA A 47 -3.17 2.81 1.03
N VAL A 48 -2.26 3.45 0.28
CA VAL A 48 -2.04 4.90 0.38
C VAL A 48 -3.28 5.68 -0.03
N LEU A 49 -3.93 5.32 -1.13
CA LEU A 49 -5.15 6.00 -1.62
C LEU A 49 -6.31 5.84 -0.66
N VAL A 50 -6.52 4.63 -0.12
CA VAL A 50 -7.58 4.35 0.86
C VAL A 50 -7.38 5.20 2.13
N LEU A 51 -6.15 5.34 2.62
CA LEU A 51 -5.88 6.20 3.77
C LEU A 51 -6.19 7.67 3.45
N LEU A 52 -5.78 8.17 2.28
CA LEU A 52 -6.04 9.55 1.86
C LEU A 52 -7.54 9.83 1.66
N ALA A 53 -8.30 8.82 1.25
CA ALA A 53 -9.74 8.91 1.05
C ALA A 53 -10.58 8.70 2.31
N ASP A 54 -10.01 8.16 3.37
CA ASP A 54 -10.68 7.85 4.63
C ASP A 54 -11.13 9.13 5.36
N ASP A 55 -12.32 9.11 5.92
CA ASP A 55 -12.91 10.27 6.64
C ASP A 55 -12.04 10.67 7.85
N ARG A 56 -11.35 9.72 8.49
CA ARG A 56 -10.42 9.99 9.59
C ARG A 56 -9.21 10.80 9.16
N SER A 57 -8.90 10.82 7.87
CA SER A 57 -7.76 11.55 7.28
C SER A 57 -8.10 12.94 6.78
N ARG A 58 -9.37 13.38 6.92
CA ARG A 58 -9.87 14.63 6.32
C ARG A 58 -10.63 15.49 7.34
N GLY A 59 -10.68 16.79 7.08
CA GLY A 59 -11.44 17.75 7.87
C GLY A 59 -11.10 17.69 9.36
N GLU A 60 -12.06 17.34 10.20
CA GLU A 60 -11.88 17.17 11.65
C GLU A 60 -11.61 15.72 12.07
N GLY A 61 -11.25 14.85 11.12
CA GLY A 61 -10.97 13.43 11.38
C GLY A 61 -9.76 13.21 12.29
N GLU A 62 -9.77 12.11 13.01
CA GLU A 62 -8.74 11.75 14.03
C GLU A 62 -7.30 11.81 13.50
N TRP A 63 -7.11 11.57 12.21
CA TRP A 63 -5.78 11.53 11.56
C TRP A 63 -5.47 12.77 10.73
N ALA A 64 -6.46 13.65 10.53
CA ALA A 64 -6.41 14.76 9.58
C ALA A 64 -5.18 15.65 9.77
N GLU A 65 -4.92 16.13 11.00
CA GLU A 65 -3.77 16.99 11.31
C GLU A 65 -2.43 16.35 10.92
N ARG A 66 -2.25 15.05 11.23
CA ARG A 66 -1.02 14.32 10.89
C ARG A 66 -0.88 14.05 9.40
N VAL A 67 -1.98 13.79 8.73
CA VAL A 67 -2.02 13.57 7.28
C VAL A 67 -1.70 14.87 6.55
N GLU A 68 -2.27 15.99 6.97
CA GLU A 68 -1.98 17.33 6.44
C GLU A 68 -0.49 17.67 6.63
N ALA A 69 0.03 17.61 7.86
CA ALA A 69 1.43 17.88 8.15
C ALA A 69 2.41 16.99 7.35
N TRP A 70 2.04 15.72 7.09
CA TRP A 70 2.82 14.83 6.24
C TRP A 70 2.74 15.20 4.75
N GLN A 71 1.57 15.64 4.26
CA GLN A 71 1.39 16.06 2.87
C GLN A 71 2.12 17.37 2.57
N ASP A 72 2.12 18.31 3.51
CA ASP A 72 2.81 19.61 3.37
C ASP A 72 4.33 19.49 3.41
N ALA A 73 4.85 18.39 3.98
CA ALA A 73 6.27 18.09 4.03
C ALA A 73 6.75 17.29 2.78
N ARG A 74 7.47 16.20 2.96
CA ARG A 74 8.10 15.41 1.88
C ARG A 74 7.36 14.13 1.53
N ILE A 75 6.14 13.94 2.01
CA ILE A 75 5.30 12.74 1.78
C ILE A 75 6.04 11.40 1.93
N ARG A 76 7.03 11.35 2.83
CA ARG A 76 7.87 10.16 3.03
C ARG A 76 7.03 8.92 3.32
N LYS A 77 7.43 7.79 2.74
CA LYS A 77 6.82 6.48 2.98
C LYS A 77 7.88 5.47 3.36
N VAL A 78 7.57 4.62 4.33
CA VAL A 78 8.45 3.51 4.73
C VAL A 78 7.64 2.24 4.76
N VAL A 79 8.12 1.26 3.99
CA VAL A 79 7.54 -0.09 3.97
C VAL A 79 8.34 -0.99 4.90
N ARG A 80 7.65 -1.64 5.81
CA ARG A 80 8.17 -2.66 6.72
C ARG A 80 7.49 -3.99 6.47
N ARG A 81 8.11 -5.08 6.89
CA ARG A 81 7.53 -6.42 6.75
C ARG A 81 7.21 -7.01 8.10
N ALA A 82 6.12 -7.78 8.17
CA ALA A 82 5.70 -8.49 9.35
C ALA A 82 5.11 -9.86 9.00
N ARG A 83 5.15 -10.79 9.95
CA ARG A 83 4.54 -12.12 9.85
C ARG A 83 4.07 -12.61 11.21
N GLY A 84 3.15 -13.55 11.22
CA GLY A 84 2.69 -14.22 12.44
C GLY A 84 2.36 -13.24 13.57
N ALA A 85 3.06 -13.34 14.71
CA ALA A 85 2.83 -12.49 15.87
C ALA A 85 3.17 -11.00 15.63
N GLU A 86 4.13 -10.70 14.76
CA GLU A 86 4.46 -9.31 14.40
C GLU A 86 3.31 -8.66 13.64
N TRP A 87 2.73 -9.40 12.67
CA TRP A 87 1.57 -8.94 11.93
C TRP A 87 0.38 -8.67 12.85
N ARG A 88 0.03 -9.62 13.74
CA ARG A 88 -1.07 -9.43 14.70
C ARG A 88 -0.88 -8.20 15.60
N ARG A 89 0.35 -7.91 16.05
CA ARG A 89 0.62 -6.68 16.82
C ARG A 89 0.48 -5.42 15.98
N ALA A 90 0.95 -5.44 14.75
CA ALA A 90 0.76 -4.33 13.83
C ALA A 90 -0.74 -4.10 13.53
N GLU A 91 -1.48 -5.17 13.33
CA GLU A 91 -2.92 -5.15 13.04
C GLU A 91 -3.76 -4.58 14.20
N ALA A 92 -3.30 -4.75 15.44
CA ALA A 92 -3.95 -4.17 16.62
C ALA A 92 -3.77 -2.64 16.76
N LEU A 93 -2.87 -2.03 16.00
CA LEU A 93 -2.69 -0.57 16.01
C LEU A 93 -3.70 0.12 15.07
N PRO A 94 -4.10 1.38 15.33
CA PRO A 94 -4.94 2.14 14.41
C PRO A 94 -4.35 2.20 13.00
N GLY A 95 -5.12 1.82 12.00
CA GLY A 95 -4.68 1.75 10.60
C GLY A 95 -5.72 1.05 9.72
N ILE A 96 -5.41 0.89 8.44
CA ILE A 96 -6.30 0.25 7.45
C ILE A 96 -5.54 -0.88 6.77
N THR A 97 -6.13 -2.07 6.73
CA THR A 97 -5.60 -3.22 5.98
C THR A 97 -6.29 -3.30 4.62
N VAL A 98 -5.47 -3.38 3.57
CA VAL A 98 -5.93 -3.59 2.19
C VAL A 98 -5.43 -4.94 1.73
N THR A 99 -6.32 -5.73 1.13
CA THR A 99 -6.00 -7.05 0.56
C THR A 99 -5.95 -6.95 -0.95
N GLY A 100 -4.96 -7.58 -1.55
CA GLY A 100 -4.76 -7.68 -2.99
C GLY A 100 -5.72 -8.65 -3.66
N ALA A 101 -5.70 -8.67 -4.98
CA ALA A 101 -6.52 -9.59 -5.76
C ALA A 101 -5.98 -11.03 -5.76
N GLY A 102 -4.68 -11.22 -5.42
CA GLY A 102 -4.03 -12.51 -5.60
C GLY A 102 -3.80 -12.86 -7.08
N THR A 103 -3.23 -14.03 -7.34
CA THR A 103 -3.04 -14.57 -8.69
C THR A 103 -4.06 -15.67 -8.99
N GLY A 104 -5.33 -15.39 -8.78
CA GLY A 104 -6.44 -16.28 -9.16
C GLY A 104 -7.18 -15.67 -10.35
N SER A 105 -7.20 -16.38 -11.47
CA SER A 105 -8.14 -16.13 -12.54
C SER A 105 -9.51 -16.60 -12.07
N ASP A 106 -10.26 -15.73 -11.44
CA ASP A 106 -11.72 -15.79 -11.45
C ASP A 106 -12.21 -14.38 -11.12
N THR A 107 -12.86 -13.79 -12.09
CA THR A 107 -13.63 -12.57 -11.98
C THR A 107 -14.80 -12.82 -11.03
N ASP A 108 -14.59 -12.64 -9.74
CA ASP A 108 -15.67 -12.36 -8.82
C ASP A 108 -15.36 -11.05 -8.08
N ASP A 109 -16.24 -10.12 -8.33
CA ASP A 109 -16.25 -8.73 -7.89
C ASP A 109 -16.43 -8.67 -6.37
N SER A 110 -15.31 -8.53 -5.61
CA SER A 110 -15.39 -8.03 -4.24
C SER A 110 -14.03 -7.64 -3.66
N GLY A 111 -13.39 -6.62 -4.23
CA GLY A 111 -12.30 -5.88 -3.56
C GLY A 111 -12.86 -5.00 -2.45
N ARG A 112 -13.49 -5.57 -1.44
CA ARG A 112 -14.03 -4.82 -0.31
C ARG A 112 -12.93 -4.55 0.71
N ALA A 113 -12.65 -3.28 0.95
CA ALA A 113 -11.84 -2.86 2.10
C ALA A 113 -12.63 -3.18 3.37
N GLU A 114 -12.18 -4.14 4.17
CA GLU A 114 -12.70 -4.33 5.52
C GLU A 114 -12.19 -3.19 6.41
N VAL A 115 -13.10 -2.29 6.73
CA VAL A 115 -12.88 -1.24 7.72
C VAL A 115 -13.24 -1.81 9.08
N ASP A 116 -12.25 -2.28 9.84
CA ASP A 116 -12.45 -2.72 11.21
C ASP A 116 -12.51 -1.50 12.14
N GLY A 117 -13.74 -1.08 12.39
CA GLY A 117 -14.06 0.02 13.27
C GLY A 117 -15.10 -0.37 14.31
N ARG A 118 -14.70 -1.11 15.36
CA ARG A 118 -15.55 -1.19 16.55
C ARG A 118 -14.74 -1.31 17.83
N ALA A 119 -14.58 -0.20 18.52
CA ALA A 119 -14.25 -0.18 19.92
C ALA A 119 -15.45 -0.76 20.69
N GLN A 120 -15.31 -1.93 21.30
CA GLN A 120 -16.30 -2.47 22.23
C GLN A 120 -16.03 -1.94 23.62
N THR A 121 -16.96 -1.16 24.14
CA THR A 121 -17.08 -0.83 25.54
C THR A 121 -17.66 -2.06 26.26
N GLU A 122 -16.85 -2.69 27.10
CA GLU A 122 -17.33 -3.75 28.00
C GLU A 122 -18.08 -3.15 29.19
N THR A 123 -19.34 -3.56 29.35
CA THR A 123 -20.06 -3.47 30.62
C THR A 123 -20.35 -4.89 31.09
N GLY A 124 -19.93 -5.17 32.32
CA GLY A 124 -19.92 -6.50 32.89
C GLY A 124 -21.30 -7.10 33.20
N GLY A 125 -21.33 -8.42 33.29
CA GLY A 125 -22.46 -9.21 33.75
C GLY A 125 -22.00 -10.64 34.05
N ARG A 126 -21.93 -10.98 35.37
CA ARG A 126 -21.67 -12.30 35.90
C ARG A 126 -22.78 -13.29 35.57
N GLY A 127 -22.42 -14.56 35.33
CA GLY A 127 -23.34 -15.67 35.33
C GLY A 127 -22.61 -16.98 35.18
N LEU A 128 -22.33 -17.66 36.32
CA LEU A 128 -21.93 -19.06 36.41
C LEU A 128 -23.11 -19.97 36.05
N VAL A 129 -22.88 -21.02 35.27
CA VAL A 129 -23.46 -22.38 35.53
C VAL A 129 -22.57 -23.42 34.84
N ASP A 130 -22.09 -24.37 35.67
CA ASP A 130 -21.55 -25.66 35.28
C ASP A 130 -22.61 -26.57 34.66
N THR A 131 -22.24 -27.40 33.70
CA THR A 131 -22.65 -28.79 33.62
C THR A 131 -21.77 -29.56 32.62
N ASP A 132 -21.15 -30.58 33.17
CA ASP A 132 -20.50 -31.75 32.60
C ASP A 132 -21.50 -32.59 31.77
N ASP A 133 -21.13 -33.09 30.61
CA ASP A 133 -21.43 -34.45 30.21
C ASP A 133 -20.58 -34.96 29.03
N SER A 134 -20.06 -36.11 29.23
CA SER A 134 -19.23 -36.95 28.38
C SER A 134 -20.09 -37.70 27.33
N GLY A 135 -19.64 -37.72 26.07
CA GLY A 135 -20.24 -38.52 24.98
C GLY A 135 -19.29 -38.86 23.86
N ARG A 136 -18.84 -40.08 23.84
CA ARG A 136 -17.92 -40.79 22.94
C ARG A 136 -18.62 -41.30 21.68
N ALA A 137 -17.79 -41.50 20.61
CA ALA A 137 -17.97 -42.34 19.40
C ALA A 137 -18.54 -41.57 18.20
N GLU A 138 -18.18 -41.80 16.94
CA GLU A 138 -17.42 -42.85 16.25
C GLU A 138 -16.89 -42.31 14.91
N ALA A 139 -15.89 -42.97 14.36
CA ALA A 139 -15.31 -42.69 13.05
C ALA A 139 -16.25 -43.05 11.90
N ASP A 140 -16.28 -42.21 10.89
CA ASP A 140 -16.62 -42.67 9.52
C ASP A 140 -15.67 -42.01 8.51
N GLY A 141 -15.10 -42.85 7.66
CA GLY A 141 -14.09 -42.51 6.66
C GLY A 141 -14.71 -41.76 5.50
N GLY A 142 -14.25 -40.55 5.31
CA GLY A 142 -14.51 -39.72 4.15
C GLY A 142 -13.25 -39.57 3.32
N ALA A 143 -13.30 -40.02 2.07
CA ALA A 143 -12.23 -40.12 1.09
C ALA A 143 -11.33 -38.89 1.02
N ASP A 144 -10.02 -39.15 1.10
CA ASP A 144 -8.96 -38.21 0.72
C ASP A 144 -9.16 -37.80 -0.75
N VAL A 145 -9.71 -36.61 -0.95
CA VAL A 145 -9.55 -35.88 -2.20
C VAL A 145 -8.13 -35.33 -2.15
N GLU A 146 -7.19 -36.01 -2.80
CA GLU A 146 -5.89 -35.47 -3.10
C GLU A 146 -6.09 -34.17 -3.90
N GLY A 147 -6.18 -33.07 -3.18
CA GLY A 147 -5.99 -31.74 -3.75
C GLY A 147 -4.54 -31.65 -4.20
N GLY A 148 -4.30 -31.62 -5.53
CA GLY A 148 -2.99 -31.33 -6.08
C GLY A 148 -2.40 -30.07 -5.43
N PRO A 149 -1.05 -29.87 -5.51
CA PRO A 149 -0.43 -28.74 -4.85
C PRO A 149 -1.09 -27.47 -5.33
N ALA A 150 -1.80 -26.82 -4.42
CA ALA A 150 -2.31 -25.48 -4.66
C ALA A 150 -1.09 -24.58 -4.86
N THR A 151 -0.77 -24.26 -6.10
CA THR A 151 0.24 -23.24 -6.47
C THR A 151 -0.28 -21.84 -6.14
N GLY A 152 -1.12 -21.73 -5.10
CA GLY A 152 -1.77 -20.50 -4.70
C GLY A 152 -0.83 -19.62 -3.90
N ARG A 153 -0.32 -18.57 -4.53
CA ARG A 153 0.26 -17.46 -3.79
C ARG A 153 -0.86 -16.75 -3.02
N THR A 154 -0.55 -16.37 -1.77
CA THR A 154 -1.50 -15.65 -0.93
C THR A 154 -1.70 -14.23 -1.47
N PRO A 155 -2.92 -13.69 -1.54
CA PRO A 155 -3.14 -12.28 -1.83
C PRO A 155 -2.29 -11.38 -0.92
N ALA A 156 -1.72 -10.32 -1.49
CA ALA A 156 -0.95 -9.38 -0.71
C ALA A 156 -1.84 -8.72 0.34
N GLN A 157 -1.34 -8.58 1.55
CA GLN A 157 -1.96 -7.78 2.60
C GLN A 157 -1.00 -6.66 3.01
N VAL A 158 -1.48 -5.44 2.89
CA VAL A 158 -0.72 -4.25 3.29
C VAL A 158 -1.56 -3.44 4.26
N ARG A 159 -0.98 -3.17 5.44
CA ARG A 159 -1.58 -2.26 6.41
C ARG A 159 -0.89 -0.92 6.34
N VAL A 160 -1.67 0.14 6.15
CA VAL A 160 -1.23 1.53 6.20
C VAL A 160 -1.66 2.14 7.53
N PHE A 161 -0.82 3.00 8.07
CA PHE A 161 -1.04 3.66 9.35
C PHE A 161 -1.09 5.18 9.15
N PRO A 162 -1.80 5.92 10.03
CA PRO A 162 -1.69 7.37 10.02
C PRO A 162 -0.23 7.79 10.14
N PRO A 163 0.17 8.90 9.52
CA PRO A 163 1.56 9.38 9.59
C PRO A 163 2.07 9.51 11.01
N VAL A 164 3.33 9.15 11.22
CA VAL A 164 4.01 9.24 12.52
C VAL A 164 5.23 10.16 12.41
N PRO A 165 5.62 10.89 13.48
CA PRO A 165 6.88 11.62 13.51
C PRO A 165 8.06 10.69 13.25
N LEU A 166 9.14 11.20 12.63
CA LEU A 166 10.34 10.38 12.33
C LEU A 166 10.96 9.76 13.58
N ASP A 167 10.86 10.42 14.72
CA ASP A 167 11.37 10.01 16.04
C ASP A 167 10.30 9.41 16.96
N GLY A 168 9.03 9.41 16.53
CA GLY A 168 7.85 9.03 17.33
C GLY A 168 7.17 7.71 16.92
N TRP A 169 7.91 6.72 16.44
CA TRP A 169 7.33 5.46 15.99
C TRP A 169 6.72 4.63 17.13
N PRO A 170 5.50 4.10 16.97
CA PRO A 170 4.99 3.04 17.85
C PRO A 170 5.97 1.88 17.95
N LYS A 171 6.22 1.37 19.17
CA LYS A 171 7.24 0.33 19.43
C LYS A 171 7.09 -0.91 18.55
N ASP A 172 5.85 -1.33 18.31
CA ASP A 172 5.57 -2.52 17.50
C ASP A 172 5.85 -2.30 16.01
N LEU A 173 5.73 -1.07 15.51
CA LEU A 173 6.16 -0.72 14.16
C LEU A 173 7.66 -0.50 14.08
N ALA A 174 8.27 0.17 15.07
CA ALA A 174 9.69 0.47 15.09
C ALA A 174 10.60 -0.78 15.03
N ARG A 175 10.12 -1.91 15.56
CA ARG A 175 10.85 -3.19 15.59
C ARG A 175 10.81 -3.97 14.29
N LEU A 176 9.87 -3.64 13.39
CA LEU A 176 9.72 -4.35 12.12
C LEU A 176 10.88 -4.05 11.17
N GLN A 177 11.25 -5.02 10.35
CA GLN A 177 12.34 -4.87 9.41
C GLN A 177 11.93 -4.07 8.18
N VAL A 178 12.80 -3.15 7.75
CA VAL A 178 12.65 -2.36 6.52
C VAL A 178 13.29 -3.11 5.34
N SER A 179 14.43 -3.76 5.56
CA SER A 179 15.20 -4.46 4.53
C SER A 179 14.77 -5.91 4.34
N GLY A 180 15.20 -6.52 3.24
CA GLY A 180 14.97 -7.94 2.95
C GLY A 180 13.54 -8.26 2.57
N THR A 181 12.79 -7.30 2.02
CA THR A 181 11.52 -7.57 1.35
C THR A 181 11.83 -7.97 -0.09
N GLU A 182 12.07 -9.26 -0.27
CA GLU A 182 12.29 -9.87 -1.57
C GLU A 182 10.98 -10.49 -2.06
N LEU A 183 10.46 -9.99 -3.17
CA LEU A 183 9.27 -10.49 -3.85
C LEU A 183 9.54 -10.55 -5.35
N ASP A 184 9.05 -11.58 -5.99
CA ASP A 184 9.13 -11.80 -7.43
C ASP A 184 7.74 -12.07 -8.03
N ASP A 185 7.65 -11.96 -9.33
CA ASP A 185 6.52 -12.44 -10.11
C ASP A 185 6.98 -13.72 -10.83
N PRO A 186 6.40 -14.89 -10.56
CA PRO A 186 6.82 -16.16 -11.20
C PRO A 186 6.55 -16.12 -12.71
N GLU A 187 5.56 -15.35 -13.10
CA GLU A 187 5.17 -15.11 -14.48
C GLU A 187 5.16 -13.61 -14.78
N THR A 188 5.36 -13.26 -16.05
CA THR A 188 5.23 -11.86 -16.47
C THR A 188 3.80 -11.37 -16.21
N PRO A 189 3.63 -10.27 -15.48
CA PRO A 189 2.30 -9.73 -15.21
C PRO A 189 1.52 -9.46 -16.51
N THR A 190 0.27 -9.85 -16.54
CA THR A 190 -0.61 -9.61 -17.69
C THR A 190 -0.72 -8.12 -18.02
N PRO A 191 -0.96 -7.74 -19.29
CA PRO A 191 -1.25 -6.37 -19.64
C PRO A 191 -2.37 -5.79 -18.76
N PRO A 192 -2.28 -4.51 -18.36
CA PRO A 192 -3.31 -3.92 -17.53
C PRO A 192 -4.64 -3.87 -18.28
N PRO A 193 -5.78 -4.09 -17.59
CA PRO A 193 -7.09 -3.92 -18.20
C PRO A 193 -7.25 -2.53 -18.81
N PRO A 194 -7.98 -2.39 -19.94
CA PRO A 194 -8.24 -1.08 -20.52
C PRO A 194 -8.99 -0.15 -19.56
N GLY A 195 -8.61 1.12 -19.52
CA GLY A 195 -9.34 2.16 -18.78
C GLY A 195 -8.99 2.30 -17.30
N ILE A 196 -8.16 1.42 -16.73
CA ILE A 196 -7.67 1.64 -15.36
C ILE A 196 -6.37 2.43 -15.34
N PRO A 197 -6.10 3.21 -14.28
CA PRO A 197 -4.82 3.85 -14.05
C PRO A 197 -3.66 2.87 -14.04
N VAL A 198 -2.53 3.25 -14.63
CA VAL A 198 -1.30 2.45 -14.63
C VAL A 198 -0.15 3.24 -14.02
N LEU A 199 0.49 2.64 -13.03
CA LEU A 199 1.72 3.16 -12.45
C LEU A 199 2.90 2.49 -13.14
N TRP A 200 3.58 3.24 -14.00
CA TRP A 200 4.70 2.76 -14.80
C TRP A 200 6.01 2.91 -14.06
N PHE A 201 6.76 1.85 -13.95
CA PHE A 201 8.09 1.85 -13.34
C PHE A 201 9.18 1.96 -14.41
N ASN A 202 10.24 2.70 -14.05
CA ASN A 202 11.43 2.86 -14.89
C ASN A 202 12.15 1.52 -15.06
N PRO A 203 12.32 1.00 -16.30
CA PRO A 203 12.98 -0.27 -16.54
C PRO A 203 14.48 -0.26 -16.18
N ALA A 204 15.11 0.92 -16.16
CA ALA A 204 16.53 1.07 -15.84
C ALA A 204 16.82 1.12 -14.32
N VAL A 205 15.80 1.30 -13.47
CA VAL A 205 15.96 1.45 -12.03
C VAL A 205 15.57 0.17 -11.30
N LYS A 206 16.56 -0.54 -10.75
CA LYS A 206 16.30 -1.70 -9.91
C LYS A 206 15.98 -1.26 -8.48
N MET A 207 14.95 -1.83 -7.90
CA MET A 207 14.49 -1.54 -6.53
C MET A 207 14.12 -2.83 -5.82
N THR A 208 14.44 -2.91 -4.52
CA THR A 208 13.85 -3.92 -3.63
C THR A 208 12.32 -3.80 -3.64
N ALA A 209 11.61 -4.86 -3.32
CA ALA A 209 10.14 -4.84 -3.32
C ALA A 209 9.61 -3.77 -2.34
N GLY A 210 10.21 -3.64 -1.15
CA GLY A 210 9.80 -2.62 -0.18
C GLY A 210 9.96 -1.18 -0.71
N LYS A 211 11.07 -0.89 -1.39
CA LYS A 211 11.29 0.42 -2.03
C LYS A 211 10.28 0.64 -3.16
N ALA A 212 10.07 -0.36 -4.01
CA ALA A 212 9.11 -0.28 -5.11
C ALA A 212 7.67 -0.05 -4.59
N MET A 213 7.25 -0.71 -3.51
CA MET A 213 5.95 -0.46 -2.86
C MET A 213 5.81 1.02 -2.41
N ALA A 214 6.86 1.61 -1.81
CA ALA A 214 6.85 3.01 -1.44
C ALA A 214 6.73 3.92 -2.68
N GLN A 215 7.43 3.61 -3.78
CA GLN A 215 7.37 4.36 -5.02
C GLN A 215 6.00 4.21 -5.72
N ALA A 216 5.38 3.03 -5.67
CA ALA A 216 4.01 2.83 -6.13
C ALA A 216 3.02 3.72 -5.36
N GLY A 217 3.17 3.76 -4.02
CA GLY A 217 2.40 4.66 -3.17
C GLY A 217 2.62 6.15 -3.49
N HIS A 218 3.84 6.55 -3.85
CA HIS A 218 4.12 7.93 -4.31
C HIS A 218 3.42 8.23 -5.64
N ALA A 219 3.56 7.32 -6.62
CA ALA A 219 2.94 7.52 -7.93
C ALA A 219 1.40 7.59 -7.82
N ALA A 220 0.80 6.71 -7.01
CA ALA A 220 -0.64 6.73 -6.74
C ALA A 220 -1.09 8.06 -6.12
N GLN A 221 -0.37 8.56 -5.11
CA GLN A 221 -0.69 9.84 -4.46
C GLN A 221 -0.55 11.02 -5.40
N LEU A 222 0.52 11.11 -6.19
CA LEU A 222 0.69 12.17 -7.19
C LEU A 222 -0.39 12.10 -8.27
N GLY A 223 -0.73 10.89 -8.70
CA GLY A 223 -1.87 10.66 -9.58
C GLY A 223 -3.18 11.18 -8.97
N TRP A 224 -3.47 10.82 -7.74
CA TRP A 224 -4.64 11.31 -6.99
C TRP A 224 -4.71 12.84 -6.95
N TRP A 225 -3.59 13.51 -6.66
CA TRP A 225 -3.53 14.96 -6.60
C TRP A 225 -3.69 15.67 -7.96
N SER A 226 -3.45 14.97 -9.07
CA SER A 226 -3.63 15.53 -10.41
C SER A 226 -5.07 15.47 -10.92
N LEU A 227 -5.97 14.79 -10.20
CA LEU A 227 -7.37 14.63 -10.56
C LEU A 227 -8.21 15.80 -10.07
N THR A 228 -9.29 16.09 -10.79
CA THR A 228 -10.38 16.91 -10.27
C THR A 228 -11.13 16.15 -9.15
N GLU A 229 -11.81 16.89 -8.27
CA GLU A 229 -12.57 16.27 -7.18
C GLU A 229 -13.59 15.22 -7.65
N PRO A 230 -14.38 15.42 -8.74
CA PRO A 230 -15.28 14.37 -9.24
C PRO A 230 -14.56 13.13 -9.75
N GLU A 231 -13.41 13.28 -10.45
CA GLU A 231 -12.60 12.16 -10.94
C GLU A 231 -12.00 11.36 -9.76
N ALA A 232 -11.46 12.07 -8.77
CA ALA A 232 -10.92 11.47 -7.56
C ALA A 232 -12.00 10.69 -6.80
N ARG A 233 -13.17 11.28 -6.65
CA ARG A 233 -14.32 10.61 -6.00
C ARG A 233 -14.74 9.35 -6.78
N ALA A 234 -14.88 9.43 -8.09
CA ALA A 234 -15.24 8.29 -8.92
C ALA A 234 -14.21 7.15 -8.82
N TRP A 235 -12.90 7.48 -8.73
CA TRP A 235 -11.86 6.48 -8.53
C TRP A 235 -11.93 5.84 -7.14
N ALA A 236 -12.25 6.62 -6.11
CA ALA A 236 -12.45 6.11 -4.74
C ALA A 236 -13.68 5.19 -4.65
N ASP A 237 -14.81 5.62 -5.22
CA ASP A 237 -16.06 4.85 -5.22
C ASP A 237 -15.90 3.50 -5.95
N ALA A 238 -15.01 3.44 -6.96
CA ALA A 238 -14.63 2.21 -7.65
C ALA A 238 -13.63 1.34 -6.86
N GLY A 239 -13.18 1.74 -5.66
CA GLY A 239 -12.20 0.99 -4.86
C GLY A 239 -10.77 1.11 -5.34
N PHE A 240 -10.44 2.18 -6.05
CA PHE A 240 -9.09 2.46 -6.57
C PHE A 240 -8.52 1.36 -7.49
N PRO A 241 -9.23 0.93 -8.54
CA PRO A 241 -8.65 0.01 -9.52
C PRO A 241 -7.40 0.64 -10.14
N LEU A 242 -6.28 -0.07 -10.10
CA LEU A 242 -5.01 0.36 -10.69
C LEU A 242 -4.14 -0.84 -11.03
N ALA A 243 -3.19 -0.65 -11.93
CA ALA A 243 -2.14 -1.61 -12.23
C ALA A 243 -0.75 -0.99 -12.01
N VAL A 244 0.21 -1.84 -11.62
CA VAL A 244 1.64 -1.48 -11.57
C VAL A 244 2.37 -2.32 -12.61
N ARG A 245 3.11 -1.67 -13.54
CA ARG A 245 3.87 -2.37 -14.59
C ARG A 245 5.23 -1.70 -14.79
N THR A 246 6.22 -2.48 -15.19
CA THR A 246 7.49 -1.94 -15.68
C THR A 246 7.33 -1.60 -17.15
N ALA A 247 7.67 -0.38 -17.53
CA ALA A 247 7.59 0.06 -18.93
C ALA A 247 8.66 -0.63 -19.79
N SER A 248 8.42 -0.77 -21.10
CA SER A 248 9.53 -1.00 -22.03
C SER A 248 10.39 0.27 -22.16
N PRO A 249 11.66 0.16 -22.57
CA PRO A 249 12.48 1.36 -22.79
C PRO A 249 11.79 2.40 -23.70
N GLU A 250 11.22 1.95 -24.82
CA GLU A 250 10.55 2.84 -25.79
C GLU A 250 9.27 3.46 -25.22
N GLN A 251 8.56 2.74 -24.37
CA GLN A 251 7.40 3.25 -23.67
C GLN A 251 7.82 4.27 -22.61
N TRP A 252 8.88 3.98 -21.87
CA TRP A 252 9.43 4.89 -20.86
C TRP A 252 9.84 6.22 -21.46
N ASP A 253 10.54 6.22 -22.61
CA ASP A 253 10.95 7.44 -23.33
C ASP A 253 9.76 8.32 -23.70
N LYS A 254 8.62 7.73 -24.02
CA LYS A 254 7.38 8.48 -24.29
C LYS A 254 6.76 9.02 -23.00
N LEU A 255 6.74 8.24 -21.93
CA LEU A 255 6.14 8.62 -20.67
C LEU A 255 6.88 9.79 -20.01
N VAL A 256 8.21 9.81 -20.04
CA VAL A 256 9.00 10.90 -19.42
C VAL A 256 8.85 12.24 -20.15
N THR A 257 8.41 12.23 -21.40
CA THR A 257 8.15 13.44 -22.19
C THR A 257 6.70 13.91 -22.11
N ALA A 258 5.82 13.08 -21.54
CA ALA A 258 4.43 13.43 -21.31
C ALA A 258 4.28 14.23 -20.01
N ASP A 259 3.32 15.15 -19.99
CA ASP A 259 3.00 15.92 -18.77
C ASP A 259 2.16 15.05 -17.81
N LEU A 260 2.84 14.09 -17.16
CA LEU A 260 2.24 13.11 -16.25
C LEU A 260 2.83 13.22 -14.83
N PRO A 261 2.04 12.90 -13.79
CA PRO A 261 2.54 12.86 -12.44
C PRO A 261 3.74 11.92 -12.30
N THR A 262 4.88 12.48 -11.95
CA THR A 262 6.18 11.80 -11.99
C THR A 262 6.84 11.75 -10.62
N VAL A 263 7.26 10.57 -10.20
CA VAL A 263 8.00 10.35 -8.94
C VAL A 263 9.49 10.47 -9.19
N ARG A 264 10.14 11.43 -8.50
CA ARG A 264 11.60 11.59 -8.46
C ARG A 264 12.12 11.18 -7.09
N ASP A 265 13.11 10.31 -7.06
CA ASP A 265 13.71 9.85 -5.79
C ASP A 265 14.61 10.94 -5.20
N ALA A 266 14.50 11.15 -3.89
CA ALA A 266 15.29 12.17 -3.20
C ALA A 266 16.74 11.70 -2.87
N GLY A 267 17.11 10.46 -3.20
CA GLY A 267 18.46 9.94 -3.01
C GLY A 267 18.79 9.48 -1.59
N PHE A 268 17.78 9.24 -0.74
CA PHE A 268 18.02 8.77 0.64
C PHE A 268 18.32 7.28 0.75
N THR A 269 18.29 6.53 -0.35
CA THR A 269 18.45 5.07 -0.38
C THR A 269 19.36 4.63 -1.51
N GLU A 270 19.13 3.43 -2.04
CA GLU A 270 19.90 2.77 -3.10
C GLU A 270 19.81 3.43 -4.50
N ILE A 271 19.02 4.49 -4.66
CA ILE A 271 18.76 5.16 -5.95
C ILE A 271 19.40 6.54 -5.94
N ALA A 272 20.01 6.93 -7.06
CA ALA A 272 20.60 8.26 -7.21
C ALA A 272 19.51 9.35 -7.09
N ALA A 273 19.85 10.44 -6.39
CA ALA A 273 18.97 11.61 -6.23
C ALA A 273 18.51 12.16 -7.58
N GLY A 274 17.23 12.51 -7.68
CA GLY A 274 16.61 13.04 -8.89
C GLY A 274 16.22 12.00 -9.94
N SER A 275 16.53 10.70 -9.71
CA SER A 275 16.12 9.63 -10.63
C SER A 275 14.61 9.55 -10.72
N THR A 276 14.06 9.56 -11.94
CA THR A 276 12.64 9.27 -12.18
C THR A 276 12.41 7.78 -12.02
N THR A 277 11.60 7.40 -11.02
CA THR A 277 11.36 6.00 -10.64
C THR A 277 10.04 5.44 -11.10
N ALA A 278 8.99 6.27 -11.08
CA ALA A 278 7.65 5.89 -11.50
C ALA A 278 6.87 7.07 -12.08
N ILE A 279 5.90 6.78 -12.95
CA ILE A 279 4.99 7.75 -13.58
C ILE A 279 3.57 7.21 -13.47
N ALA A 280 2.62 8.05 -13.07
CA ALA A 280 1.21 7.69 -13.02
C ALA A 280 0.51 8.09 -14.32
N GLU A 281 0.07 7.12 -15.11
CA GLU A 281 -0.78 7.32 -16.28
C GLU A 281 -2.24 7.09 -15.89
N LEU A 282 -2.95 8.17 -15.62
CA LEU A 282 -4.37 8.14 -15.30
C LEU A 282 -5.14 8.22 -16.63
N ARG A 283 -5.70 7.11 -17.07
CA ARG A 283 -6.48 7.08 -18.30
C ARG A 283 -7.82 7.78 -18.05
N ARG A 284 -8.03 8.82 -18.80
CA ARG A 284 -9.28 9.58 -18.85
C ARG A 284 -10.22 9.00 -19.89
#